data_86993e6d3fe09b91750c0a67f755d20e
#
_entry.id   86993e6d3fe09b91750c0a67f755d20e
#
_cell.length_a   1.000
_cell.length_b   1.000
_cell.length_c   1.000
_cell.angle_alpha   90.00
_cell.angle_beta   90.00
_cell.angle_gamma   90.00
#
_symmetry.space_group_name_H-M   'P 1'
#
loop_
_entity.id
_entity.type
_entity.pdbx_description
1 polymer ?
#
loop_
_entity_poly.entity_id
_entity_poly.type
_entity_poly.pdbx_seq_one_letter_code
_entity_poly.pdbx_strand_id
1 'polypeptide(L)'
;MNFSKGSLLAEGWLFVFANCQPAEGVTIRDDQPDSDYLALGASSDFSAVGTFAAGLTGAGTLIAPDWVLTAAHLIIGAGSGIFTLNGSSYASTQIITDPAWNGHADSGNDFALVHLSSSIAAIPPAMLYTGTSEFGQVGTFVGYGFTGTGLTGYNTALGNQKRAFQNMIDGDFGLPLLVYAADFDSPHDVNASGFGSAYPLALEGCVTPGDSGGGVFIQQGSQYYLAGVISTVGYLDGSPNGSYSDASGFGRISAALPWINSTIAVPEPSTFALLFAAGAGVLIMRRRNERPRRVRA
;
A
#
# COMPACT_ATOMS: atom_id res chain seq x y z
N MET A 1 -23.71 -1.73 36.73
CA MET A 1 -23.99 -2.84 35.81
C MET A 1 -22.84 -2.87 34.85
N ASN A 2 -21.97 -3.88 34.93
CA ASN A 2 -20.81 -4.04 34.08
C ASN A 2 -21.26 -4.61 32.73
N PHE A 3 -21.21 -3.82 31.68
CA PHE A 3 -21.31 -4.35 30.33
C PHE A 3 -19.89 -4.86 29.91
N SER A 4 -19.76 -6.16 29.91
CA SER A 4 -18.67 -6.89 29.27
C SER A 4 -18.70 -6.54 27.77
N LYS A 5 -17.64 -5.93 27.26
CA LYS A 5 -17.39 -5.83 25.82
C LYS A 5 -17.15 -7.25 25.31
N GLY A 6 -18.16 -7.82 24.66
CA GLY A 6 -18.04 -9.10 24.00
C GLY A 6 -17.03 -8.95 22.84
N SER A 7 -16.07 -9.87 22.78
CA SER A 7 -15.22 -10.04 21.62
C SER A 7 -16.12 -10.29 20.40
N LEU A 8 -16.02 -9.43 19.38
CA LEU A 8 -16.61 -9.71 18.07
C LEU A 8 -15.89 -10.95 17.52
N LEU A 9 -16.60 -12.05 17.48
CA LEU A 9 -16.16 -13.28 16.84
C LEU A 9 -16.06 -13.03 15.34
N ALA A 10 -14.93 -13.44 14.76
CA ALA A 10 -14.68 -13.47 13.34
C ALA A 10 -15.62 -14.50 12.67
N GLU A 11 -16.80 -14.07 12.26
CA GLU A 11 -17.66 -14.89 11.42
C GLU A 11 -18.00 -14.15 10.13
N GLY A 12 -17.50 -14.66 9.03
CA GLY A 12 -18.03 -14.44 7.69
C GLY A 12 -17.37 -13.39 6.82
N TRP A 13 -16.06 -13.45 6.61
CA TRP A 13 -15.42 -12.69 5.54
C TRP A 13 -15.65 -13.37 4.18
N LEU A 14 -16.60 -12.87 3.42
CA LEU A 14 -16.84 -13.34 2.05
C LEU A 14 -16.11 -12.42 1.07
N PHE A 15 -15.01 -12.90 0.49
CA PHE A 15 -14.35 -12.23 -0.62
C PHE A 15 -15.18 -12.41 -1.90
N VAL A 16 -15.85 -11.38 -2.35
CA VAL A 16 -16.43 -11.35 -3.69
C VAL A 16 -15.37 -10.85 -4.66
N PHE A 17 -14.64 -11.78 -5.28
CA PHE A 17 -13.81 -11.46 -6.43
C PHE A 17 -14.71 -11.30 -7.66
N ALA A 18 -15.18 -10.08 -7.91
CA ALA A 18 -15.88 -9.75 -9.14
C ALA A 18 -14.88 -9.53 -10.28
N ASN A 19 -15.21 -9.97 -11.48
CA ASN A 19 -14.45 -9.77 -12.71
C ASN A 19 -13.98 -8.32 -12.85
N CYS A 20 -12.67 -8.14 -13.02
CA CYS A 20 -11.98 -6.87 -13.09
C CYS A 20 -12.46 -6.02 -14.28
N GLN A 21 -13.27 -5.01 -14.02
CA GLN A 21 -13.46 -3.83 -14.86
C GLN A 21 -12.57 -2.71 -14.32
N PRO A 22 -12.14 -1.72 -15.11
CA PRO A 22 -11.29 -0.64 -14.61
C PRO A 22 -11.97 0.08 -13.45
N ALA A 23 -11.26 0.18 -12.34
CA ALA A 23 -11.72 0.65 -11.04
C ALA A 23 -11.41 2.14 -10.83
N GLU A 24 -12.18 2.84 -9.97
CA GLU A 24 -12.07 4.27 -9.64
C GLU A 24 -12.16 4.49 -8.13
N GLY A 25 -11.29 5.32 -7.53
CA GLY A 25 -10.95 5.36 -6.13
C GLY A 25 -12.02 5.83 -5.13
N VAL A 26 -12.21 5.14 -4.03
CA VAL A 26 -12.80 5.40 -2.72
C VAL A 26 -14.28 5.85 -2.68
N THR A 27 -15.05 5.42 -1.68
CA THR A 27 -16.29 6.08 -1.31
C THR A 27 -16.01 7.33 -0.47
N ILE A 28 -16.82 8.36 -0.68
CA ILE A 28 -16.66 9.68 -0.10
C ILE A 28 -17.88 10.09 0.71
N ARG A 29 -17.75 11.11 1.52
CA ARG A 29 -18.92 11.74 2.18
C ARG A 29 -19.85 12.30 1.12
N ASP A 30 -21.16 12.10 1.31
CA ASP A 30 -22.20 12.60 0.38
C ASP A 30 -22.41 14.12 0.45
N ASP A 31 -21.97 14.74 1.57
CA ASP A 31 -22.07 16.18 1.82
C ASP A 31 -20.79 16.96 1.43
N GLN A 32 -19.79 16.30 0.83
CA GLN A 32 -18.55 16.91 0.34
C GLN A 32 -18.40 16.71 -1.17
N PRO A 33 -17.86 17.71 -1.89
CA PRO A 33 -17.69 17.61 -3.33
C PRO A 33 -16.57 16.62 -3.72
N ASP A 34 -16.82 15.77 -4.71
CA ASP A 34 -15.84 14.82 -5.24
C ASP A 34 -14.53 15.48 -5.71
N SER A 35 -14.63 16.74 -6.19
CA SER A 35 -13.47 17.54 -6.61
C SER A 35 -12.40 17.68 -5.53
N ASP A 36 -12.77 17.69 -4.26
CA ASP A 36 -11.84 17.89 -3.15
C ASP A 36 -11.02 16.60 -2.89
N TYR A 37 -11.65 15.44 -3.02
CA TYR A 37 -10.97 14.13 -2.96
C TYR A 37 -10.04 13.89 -4.16
N LEU A 38 -10.46 14.33 -5.35
CA LEU A 38 -9.61 14.35 -6.54
C LEU A 38 -8.42 15.29 -6.37
N ALA A 39 -8.64 16.50 -5.83
CA ALA A 39 -7.57 17.47 -5.58
C ALA A 39 -6.58 16.95 -4.54
N LEU A 40 -7.07 16.31 -3.46
CA LEU A 40 -6.22 15.69 -2.46
C LEU A 40 -5.38 14.56 -3.09
N GLY A 41 -5.99 13.67 -3.87
CA GLY A 41 -5.30 12.58 -4.57
C GLY A 41 -4.27 13.07 -5.60
N ALA A 42 -4.49 14.23 -6.20
CA ALA A 42 -3.58 14.85 -7.15
C ALA A 42 -2.42 15.62 -6.50
N SER A 43 -2.38 15.73 -5.15
CA SER A 43 -1.25 16.38 -4.46
C SER A 43 0.07 15.73 -4.85
N SER A 44 1.12 16.56 -4.96
CA SER A 44 2.50 16.10 -5.19
C SER A 44 3.01 15.16 -4.10
N ASP A 45 2.47 15.25 -2.89
CA ASP A 45 2.82 14.40 -1.75
C ASP A 45 2.51 12.92 -2.01
N PHE A 46 1.54 12.65 -2.87
CA PHE A 46 1.09 11.30 -3.23
C PHE A 46 1.44 10.92 -4.67
N SER A 47 2.37 11.65 -5.30
CA SER A 47 2.79 11.41 -6.69
C SER A 47 3.37 10.01 -6.93
N ALA A 48 3.90 9.38 -5.89
CA ALA A 48 4.46 8.03 -5.94
C ALA A 48 3.41 6.90 -6.04
N VAL A 49 2.11 7.20 -5.84
CA VAL A 49 1.02 6.21 -5.92
C VAL A 49 0.52 6.11 -7.36
N GLY A 50 0.56 4.91 -7.92
CA GLY A 50 0.10 4.56 -9.26
C GLY A 50 -0.82 3.33 -9.25
N THR A 51 -1.28 2.91 -10.43
CA THR A 51 -2.02 1.65 -10.59
C THR A 51 -1.05 0.49 -10.76
N PHE A 52 -1.43 -0.68 -10.24
CA PHE A 52 -0.71 -1.93 -10.45
C PHE A 52 -1.67 -3.01 -10.93
N ALA A 53 -1.30 -3.70 -12.01
CA ALA A 53 -2.06 -4.78 -12.60
C ALA A 53 -1.18 -6.03 -12.71
N ALA A 54 -1.66 -7.13 -12.11
CA ALA A 54 -1.04 -8.45 -12.18
C ALA A 54 -2.15 -9.52 -12.31
N GLY A 55 -2.36 -10.39 -11.32
CA GLY A 55 -3.53 -11.29 -11.27
C GLY A 55 -4.84 -10.53 -11.11
N LEU A 56 -4.81 -9.49 -10.27
CA LEU A 56 -5.88 -8.50 -10.11
C LEU A 56 -5.34 -7.10 -10.41
N THR A 57 -6.26 -6.13 -10.53
CA THR A 57 -5.90 -4.72 -10.67
C THR A 57 -6.17 -3.97 -9.37
N GLY A 58 -5.23 -3.14 -8.99
CA GLY A 58 -5.30 -2.27 -7.83
C GLY A 58 -4.28 -1.13 -7.93
N ALA A 59 -3.69 -0.76 -6.82
CA ALA A 59 -2.71 0.30 -6.73
C ALA A 59 -1.35 -0.20 -6.23
N GLY A 60 -0.34 0.65 -6.28
CA GLY A 60 0.98 0.42 -5.73
C GLY A 60 1.68 1.74 -5.46
N THR A 61 2.67 1.73 -4.60
CA THR A 61 3.44 2.91 -4.23
C THR A 61 4.91 2.71 -4.55
N LEU A 62 5.50 3.61 -5.34
CA LEU A 62 6.94 3.64 -5.60
C LEU A 62 7.67 3.98 -4.29
N ILE A 63 8.54 3.08 -3.80
CA ILE A 63 9.30 3.23 -2.55
C ILE A 63 10.82 3.31 -2.74
N ALA A 64 11.31 2.97 -3.93
CA ALA A 64 12.66 3.20 -4.40
C ALA A 64 12.60 3.43 -5.92
N PRO A 65 13.65 3.92 -6.60
CA PRO A 65 13.57 4.28 -8.02
C PRO A 65 13.03 3.18 -8.94
N ASP A 66 13.18 1.92 -8.57
CA ASP A 66 12.77 0.72 -9.32
C ASP A 66 12.01 -0.31 -8.48
N TRP A 67 11.56 0.08 -7.27
CA TRP A 67 10.77 -0.78 -6.39
C TRP A 67 9.41 -0.18 -6.06
N VAL A 68 8.37 -0.98 -6.27
CA VAL A 68 6.99 -0.68 -5.89
C VAL A 68 6.55 -1.61 -4.78
N LEU A 69 5.88 -1.06 -3.77
CA LEU A 69 5.20 -1.80 -2.73
C LEU A 69 3.70 -1.83 -3.04
N THR A 70 3.10 -3.01 -2.93
CA THR A 70 1.68 -3.25 -3.20
C THR A 70 1.15 -4.37 -2.28
N ALA A 71 -0.13 -4.74 -2.43
CA ALA A 71 -0.73 -5.84 -1.69
C ALA A 71 -0.43 -7.21 -2.36
N ALA A 72 -0.12 -8.22 -1.56
CA ALA A 72 0.19 -9.56 -2.06
C ALA A 72 -1.01 -10.25 -2.71
N HIS A 73 -2.23 -10.00 -2.24
CA HIS A 73 -3.42 -10.61 -2.83
C HIS A 73 -3.66 -10.18 -4.29
N LEU A 74 -3.10 -9.05 -4.76
CA LEU A 74 -3.19 -8.63 -6.15
C LEU A 74 -2.38 -9.53 -7.10
N ILE A 75 -1.46 -10.32 -6.57
CA ILE A 75 -0.47 -11.10 -7.34
C ILE A 75 -0.85 -12.59 -7.43
N ILE A 76 -1.98 -13.00 -6.87
CA ILE A 76 -2.40 -14.42 -6.85
C ILE A 76 -2.42 -14.99 -8.27
N GLY A 77 -1.58 -15.99 -8.53
CA GLY A 77 -1.48 -16.66 -9.82
C GLY A 77 -0.72 -15.88 -10.90
N ALA A 78 -0.19 -14.70 -10.62
CA ALA A 78 0.55 -13.88 -11.58
C ALA A 78 2.08 -14.07 -11.44
N GLY A 79 2.77 -14.26 -12.55
CA GLY A 79 4.24 -14.28 -12.62
C GLY A 79 4.86 -12.92 -12.98
N SER A 80 4.04 -11.94 -13.39
CA SER A 80 4.46 -10.60 -13.79
C SER A 80 3.34 -9.59 -13.60
N GLY A 81 3.67 -8.30 -13.62
CA GLY A 81 2.71 -7.21 -13.49
C GLY A 81 3.18 -5.94 -14.21
N ILE A 82 2.29 -4.97 -14.29
CA ILE A 82 2.54 -3.66 -14.86
C ILE A 82 2.18 -2.60 -13.84
N PHE A 83 3.15 -1.76 -13.50
CA PHE A 83 2.94 -0.55 -12.71
C PHE A 83 2.78 0.64 -13.65
N THR A 84 1.71 1.42 -13.47
CA THR A 84 1.49 2.63 -14.27
C THR A 84 1.49 3.86 -13.37
N LEU A 85 2.36 4.80 -13.66
CA LEU A 85 2.55 6.02 -12.89
C LEU A 85 2.60 7.23 -13.84
N ASN A 86 1.73 8.22 -13.61
CA ASN A 86 1.58 9.41 -14.45
C ASN A 86 1.50 9.08 -15.96
N GLY A 87 0.69 8.07 -16.31
CA GLY A 87 0.47 7.64 -17.70
C GLY A 87 1.60 6.83 -18.33
N SER A 88 2.71 6.60 -17.64
CA SER A 88 3.81 5.75 -18.09
C SER A 88 3.73 4.38 -17.44
N SER A 89 3.91 3.31 -18.22
CA SER A 89 3.82 1.93 -17.76
C SER A 89 5.20 1.27 -17.66
N TYR A 90 5.41 0.54 -16.58
CA TYR A 90 6.65 -0.14 -16.21
C TYR A 90 6.36 -1.61 -15.93
N ALA A 91 6.97 -2.50 -16.70
CA ALA A 91 6.83 -3.94 -16.48
C ALA A 91 7.64 -4.39 -15.25
N SER A 92 7.13 -5.39 -14.54
CA SER A 92 7.90 -6.03 -13.47
C SER A 92 8.94 -6.99 -14.06
N THR A 93 10.12 -7.06 -13.43
CA THR A 93 11.15 -8.09 -13.66
C THR A 93 11.12 -9.16 -12.57
N GLN A 94 10.64 -8.78 -11.38
CA GLN A 94 10.53 -9.66 -10.23
C GLN A 94 9.37 -9.21 -9.35
N ILE A 95 8.70 -10.18 -8.73
CA ILE A 95 7.68 -9.96 -7.72
C ILE A 95 8.01 -10.84 -6.53
N ILE A 96 8.05 -10.26 -5.33
CA ILE A 96 8.40 -10.95 -4.08
C ILE A 96 7.28 -10.66 -3.09
N THR A 97 6.54 -11.69 -2.70
CA THR A 97 5.55 -11.58 -1.62
C THR A 97 6.22 -11.71 -0.25
N ASP A 98 5.66 -11.06 0.74
CA ASP A 98 6.10 -11.26 2.13
C ASP A 98 6.00 -12.76 2.48
N PRO A 99 7.07 -13.40 2.94
CA PRO A 99 7.05 -14.82 3.27
C PRO A 99 6.12 -15.16 4.46
N ALA A 100 5.72 -14.17 5.25
CA ALA A 100 4.74 -14.33 6.32
C ALA A 100 3.28 -14.22 5.82
N TRP A 101 3.04 -13.86 4.56
CA TRP A 101 1.70 -13.80 4.01
C TRP A 101 1.08 -15.20 3.90
N ASN A 102 -0.11 -15.37 4.43
CA ASN A 102 -0.82 -16.65 4.54
C ASN A 102 -1.94 -16.85 3.49
N GLY A 103 -2.05 -15.93 2.51
CA GLY A 103 -3.08 -15.97 1.47
C GLY A 103 -4.35 -15.15 1.80
N HIS A 104 -4.41 -14.48 2.95
CA HIS A 104 -5.55 -13.68 3.38
C HIS A 104 -5.18 -12.19 3.50
N ALA A 105 -5.99 -11.31 2.91
CA ALA A 105 -5.75 -9.87 2.88
C ALA A 105 -5.83 -9.23 4.30
N ASP A 106 -6.60 -9.82 5.19
CA ASP A 106 -6.79 -9.37 6.57
C ASP A 106 -5.71 -9.87 7.55
N SER A 107 -4.71 -10.62 7.06
CA SER A 107 -3.70 -11.24 7.92
C SER A 107 -2.58 -10.30 8.39
N GLY A 108 -2.51 -9.07 7.83
CA GLY A 108 -1.51 -8.06 8.17
C GLY A 108 -0.17 -8.19 7.48
N ASN A 109 0.13 -9.30 6.80
CA ASN A 109 1.34 -9.52 6.01
C ASN A 109 1.04 -9.51 4.50
N ASP A 110 -0.03 -8.88 4.09
CA ASP A 110 -0.47 -8.78 2.71
C ASP A 110 0.37 -7.76 1.92
N PHE A 111 1.66 -8.04 1.80
CA PHE A 111 2.63 -7.18 1.13
C PHE A 111 3.31 -7.90 -0.03
N ALA A 112 3.57 -7.15 -1.10
CA ALA A 112 4.44 -7.58 -2.17
C ALA A 112 5.34 -6.45 -2.65
N LEU A 113 6.59 -6.78 -2.93
CA LEU A 113 7.57 -5.92 -3.56
C LEU A 113 7.68 -6.28 -5.04
N VAL A 114 7.62 -5.28 -5.89
CA VAL A 114 7.70 -5.41 -7.35
C VAL A 114 8.93 -4.66 -7.83
N HIS A 115 9.91 -5.38 -8.40
CA HIS A 115 11.05 -4.79 -9.06
C HIS A 115 10.71 -4.46 -10.50
N LEU A 116 10.91 -3.21 -10.90
CA LEU A 116 10.59 -2.70 -12.23
C LEU A 116 11.72 -2.97 -13.23
N SER A 117 11.38 -3.03 -14.50
CA SER A 117 12.33 -3.19 -15.60
C SER A 117 13.19 -1.96 -15.86
N SER A 118 12.81 -0.81 -15.31
CA SER A 118 13.55 0.46 -15.42
C SER A 118 13.22 1.37 -14.24
N SER A 119 14.19 2.16 -13.83
CA SER A 119 14.05 3.14 -12.76
C SER A 119 13.19 4.33 -13.16
N ILE A 120 12.40 4.84 -12.21
CA ILE A 120 11.57 6.05 -12.33
C ILE A 120 12.31 7.20 -11.65
N ALA A 121 13.02 8.01 -12.44
CA ALA A 121 13.81 9.13 -11.89
C ALA A 121 13.02 10.44 -11.74
N ALA A 122 11.89 10.58 -12.46
CA ALA A 122 11.12 11.83 -12.50
C ALA A 122 10.21 12.03 -11.28
N ILE A 123 9.95 10.97 -10.50
CA ILE A 123 9.04 10.99 -9.36
C ILE A 123 9.80 10.50 -8.13
N PRO A 124 9.86 11.31 -7.06
CA PRO A 124 10.50 10.88 -5.83
C PRO A 124 9.73 9.69 -5.21
N PRO A 125 10.41 8.62 -4.79
CA PRO A 125 9.79 7.55 -4.03
C PRO A 125 9.19 8.06 -2.72
N ALA A 126 8.11 7.41 -2.26
CA ALA A 126 7.51 7.67 -0.97
C ALA A 126 8.48 7.30 0.16
N MET A 127 8.57 8.15 1.16
CA MET A 127 9.35 7.85 2.37
C MET A 127 8.55 6.91 3.27
N LEU A 128 9.19 5.83 3.72
CA LEU A 128 8.56 4.87 4.63
C LEU A 128 8.48 5.44 6.04
N TYR A 129 7.36 5.21 6.71
CA TYR A 129 7.21 5.49 8.12
C TYR A 129 8.00 4.46 8.95
N THR A 130 8.94 4.94 9.75
CA THR A 130 9.81 4.08 10.57
C THR A 130 9.40 4.01 12.05
N GLY A 131 8.38 4.78 12.44
CA GLY A 131 7.80 4.73 13.77
C GLY A 131 6.78 3.61 13.94
N THR A 132 6.19 3.52 15.13
CA THR A 132 5.15 2.53 15.48
C THR A 132 3.90 3.17 16.09
N SER A 133 3.76 4.50 15.97
CA SER A 133 2.69 5.29 16.61
C SER A 133 1.70 5.77 15.56
N GLU A 134 1.24 4.87 14.69
CA GLU A 134 0.22 5.18 13.67
C GLU A 134 -1.17 5.35 14.29
N PHE A 135 -1.47 4.61 15.35
CA PHE A 135 -2.76 4.65 16.05
C PHE A 135 -3.03 6.04 16.65
N GLY A 136 -4.22 6.55 16.44
CA GLY A 136 -4.65 7.90 16.87
C GLY A 136 -4.16 9.02 15.95
N GLN A 137 -3.53 8.72 14.81
CA GLN A 137 -3.16 9.71 13.81
C GLN A 137 -4.17 9.74 12.64
N VAL A 138 -4.23 10.87 11.96
CA VAL A 138 -4.96 10.97 10.69
C VAL A 138 -4.16 10.29 9.59
N GLY A 139 -4.75 9.26 8.99
CA GLY A 139 -4.25 8.61 7.78
C GLY A 139 -4.82 9.28 6.53
N THR A 140 -3.99 9.51 5.51
CA THR A 140 -4.45 9.85 4.15
C THR A 140 -4.34 8.59 3.29
N PHE A 141 -5.47 8.07 2.88
CA PHE A 141 -5.61 6.88 2.04
C PHE A 141 -5.67 7.29 0.58
N VAL A 142 -4.85 6.68 -0.26
CA VAL A 142 -4.71 7.05 -1.68
C VAL A 142 -4.86 5.82 -2.55
N GLY A 143 -5.83 5.85 -3.48
CA GLY A 143 -6.14 4.70 -4.30
C GLY A 143 -6.78 5.02 -5.64
N TYR A 144 -7.22 3.96 -6.31
CA TYR A 144 -7.83 3.96 -7.63
C TYR A 144 -9.04 2.99 -7.70
N GLY A 145 -9.67 2.66 -6.58
CA GLY A 145 -10.80 1.75 -6.47
C GLY A 145 -12.11 2.27 -7.08
N PHE A 146 -13.24 1.65 -6.80
CA PHE A 146 -14.57 2.14 -7.20
C PHE A 146 -14.96 3.38 -6.37
N THR A 147 -15.79 4.27 -6.90
CA THR A 147 -16.27 5.42 -6.16
C THR A 147 -17.79 5.36 -5.92
N GLY A 148 -18.23 6.15 -4.97
CA GLY A 148 -19.61 6.32 -4.54
C GLY A 148 -19.67 7.18 -3.30
N THR A 149 -20.76 7.11 -2.55
CA THR A 149 -20.92 7.90 -1.31
C THR A 149 -21.21 7.00 -0.13
N GLY A 150 -20.99 7.52 1.08
CA GLY A 150 -21.32 6.79 2.31
C GLY A 150 -22.80 6.42 2.45
N LEU A 151 -23.71 7.12 1.75
CA LEU A 151 -25.15 6.77 1.73
C LEU A 151 -25.48 5.60 0.79
N THR A 152 -24.73 5.46 -0.32
CA THR A 152 -25.08 4.52 -1.39
C THR A 152 -24.09 3.36 -1.53
N GLY A 153 -22.94 3.47 -0.88
CA GLY A 153 -21.80 2.61 -1.15
C GLY A 153 -21.18 2.90 -2.52
N TYR A 154 -20.23 2.07 -2.95
CA TYR A 154 -19.55 2.23 -4.22
C TYR A 154 -20.40 1.80 -5.42
N ASN A 155 -20.11 2.39 -6.56
CA ASN A 155 -20.72 2.06 -7.85
C ASN A 155 -19.63 1.61 -8.82
N THR A 156 -19.72 0.38 -9.31
CA THR A 156 -18.75 -0.23 -10.23
C THR A 156 -18.71 0.37 -11.64
N ALA A 157 -19.64 1.28 -11.97
CA ALA A 157 -19.66 1.98 -13.24
C ALA A 157 -18.90 3.32 -13.24
N LEU A 158 -18.43 3.74 -12.05
CA LEU A 158 -17.70 4.99 -11.86
C LEU A 158 -16.25 4.67 -11.49
N GLY A 159 -15.25 5.22 -12.18
CA GLY A 159 -13.88 4.89 -11.85
C GLY A 159 -12.79 5.53 -12.71
N ASN A 160 -11.50 5.27 -12.44
CA ASN A 160 -10.26 5.62 -13.17
C ASN A 160 -9.55 6.92 -12.78
N GLN A 161 -9.87 7.50 -11.64
CA GLN A 161 -9.16 8.70 -11.19
C GLN A 161 -8.57 8.45 -9.80
N LYS A 162 -7.35 8.87 -9.60
CA LYS A 162 -6.75 8.85 -8.29
C LYS A 162 -7.51 9.76 -7.34
N ARG A 163 -7.97 9.20 -6.24
CA ARG A 163 -8.56 9.93 -5.11
C ARG A 163 -7.79 9.69 -3.84
N ALA A 164 -7.95 10.60 -2.92
CA ALA A 164 -7.50 10.40 -1.55
C ALA A 164 -8.60 10.85 -0.59
N PHE A 165 -8.64 10.21 0.56
CA PHE A 165 -9.45 10.62 1.70
C PHE A 165 -8.62 10.59 2.97
N GLN A 166 -9.11 11.23 4.01
CA GLN A 166 -8.52 11.24 5.34
C GLN A 166 -9.42 10.51 6.31
N ASN A 167 -8.82 9.75 7.23
CA ASN A 167 -9.59 9.13 8.29
C ASN A 167 -8.73 8.97 9.54
N MET A 168 -9.36 8.87 10.71
CA MET A 168 -8.68 8.60 11.96
C MET A 168 -8.30 7.11 12.02
N ILE A 169 -7.03 6.84 12.31
CA ILE A 169 -6.56 5.47 12.53
C ILE A 169 -6.86 5.12 13.98
N ASP A 170 -8.00 4.55 14.28
CA ASP A 170 -8.48 4.35 15.65
C ASP A 170 -9.10 2.96 15.91
N GLY A 171 -8.95 2.04 14.96
CA GLY A 171 -9.32 0.64 15.07
C GLY A 171 -8.24 -0.34 14.66
N ASP A 172 -8.48 -1.59 14.96
CA ASP A 172 -7.76 -2.74 14.44
C ASP A 172 -8.74 -3.90 14.24
N PHE A 173 -8.39 -4.87 13.40
CA PHE A 173 -9.21 -6.06 13.18
C PHE A 173 -8.81 -7.24 14.08
N GLY A 174 -8.38 -6.97 15.32
CA GLY A 174 -7.88 -7.97 16.27
C GLY A 174 -6.42 -8.35 16.04
N LEU A 175 -5.72 -7.64 15.16
CA LEU A 175 -4.31 -7.82 14.84
C LEU A 175 -3.52 -6.50 14.97
N PRO A 176 -3.53 -5.83 16.13
CA PRO A 176 -3.04 -4.46 16.29
C PRO A 176 -1.54 -4.26 15.99
N LEU A 177 -0.76 -5.34 15.96
CA LEU A 177 0.66 -5.28 15.58
C LEU A 177 0.87 -5.34 14.06
N LEU A 178 -0.13 -5.78 13.28
CA LEU A 178 -0.02 -6.06 11.85
C LEU A 178 -0.98 -5.23 11.00
N VAL A 179 -2.22 -5.02 11.48
CA VAL A 179 -3.29 -4.32 10.76
C VAL A 179 -3.85 -3.22 11.62
N TYR A 180 -4.04 -2.05 11.03
CA TYR A 180 -4.87 -0.99 11.59
C TYR A 180 -6.07 -0.72 10.69
N ALA A 181 -7.07 -0.08 11.26
CA ALA A 181 -8.32 0.24 10.61
C ALA A 181 -8.76 1.68 10.93
N ALA A 182 -9.64 2.18 10.06
CA ALA A 182 -10.32 3.46 10.19
C ALA A 182 -11.74 3.28 9.67
N ASP A 183 -12.76 3.53 10.49
CA ASP A 183 -14.16 3.40 10.06
C ASP A 183 -14.66 4.68 9.41
N PHE A 184 -15.72 4.56 8.64
CA PHE A 184 -16.29 5.67 7.88
C PHE A 184 -17.47 6.27 8.63
N ASP A 185 -17.22 7.38 9.31
CA ASP A 185 -18.20 8.08 10.13
C ASP A 185 -19.23 8.83 9.28
N SER A 186 -20.48 8.78 9.72
CA SER A 186 -21.58 9.49 9.08
C SER A 186 -21.67 10.95 9.58
N PRO A 187 -21.77 11.96 8.69
CA PRO A 187 -22.08 13.32 9.11
C PRO A 187 -23.54 13.49 9.56
N HIS A 188 -24.39 12.47 9.33
CA HIS A 188 -25.82 12.50 9.59
C HIS A 188 -26.22 11.73 10.85
N ASP A 189 -25.44 10.73 11.28
CA ASP A 189 -25.72 9.86 12.43
C ASP A 189 -24.43 9.43 13.13
N VAL A 190 -24.15 10.00 14.28
CA VAL A 190 -22.99 9.65 15.12
C VAL A 190 -23.04 8.21 15.67
N ASN A 191 -24.19 7.54 15.59
CA ASN A 191 -24.29 6.13 16.00
C ASN A 191 -23.90 5.17 14.88
N ALA A 192 -23.65 5.68 13.67
CA ALA A 192 -23.14 4.91 12.56
C ALA A 192 -21.60 4.70 12.61
N SER A 193 -20.92 5.17 13.66
CA SER A 193 -19.52 4.85 13.92
C SER A 193 -19.36 3.41 14.40
N GLY A 194 -18.40 2.70 13.87
CA GLY A 194 -18.05 1.33 14.26
C GLY A 194 -17.14 1.26 15.48
N PHE A 195 -16.21 2.21 15.57
CA PHE A 195 -15.23 2.30 16.67
C PHE A 195 -14.58 3.69 16.70
N GLY A 196 -13.89 4.01 17.80
CA GLY A 196 -13.07 5.22 17.94
C GLY A 196 -13.85 6.52 17.94
N SER A 197 -13.49 7.45 17.05
CA SER A 197 -14.17 8.74 16.84
C SER A 197 -15.49 8.53 16.12
N ALA A 198 -16.54 9.24 16.51
CA ALA A 198 -17.83 9.21 15.81
C ALA A 198 -18.09 10.51 15.03
N TYR A 199 -17.08 11.35 14.86
CA TYR A 199 -17.19 12.63 14.16
C TYR A 199 -16.31 12.60 12.93
N PRO A 200 -16.91 12.67 11.71
CA PRO A 200 -16.16 12.54 10.48
C PRO A 200 -15.20 13.71 10.26
N LEU A 201 -14.04 13.41 9.71
CA LEU A 201 -13.13 14.41 9.18
C LEU A 201 -13.72 15.07 7.94
N ALA A 202 -13.17 16.23 7.54
CA ALA A 202 -13.68 16.99 6.40
C ALA A 202 -13.73 16.16 5.10
N LEU A 203 -12.68 15.42 4.80
CA LEU A 203 -12.58 14.55 3.61
C LEU A 203 -12.49 13.10 4.02
N GLU A 204 -13.40 12.64 4.88
CA GLU A 204 -13.45 11.26 5.28
C GLU A 204 -14.03 10.37 4.18
N GLY A 205 -13.67 9.08 4.21
CA GLY A 205 -14.09 8.11 3.20
C GLY A 205 -13.78 6.67 3.63
N CYS A 206 -14.08 5.75 2.72
CA CYS A 206 -13.74 4.34 2.88
C CYS A 206 -13.12 3.78 1.60
N VAL A 207 -12.22 2.81 1.77
CA VAL A 207 -11.62 2.07 0.65
C VAL A 207 -12.66 1.17 -0.02
N THR A 208 -12.42 0.90 -1.29
CA THR A 208 -13.29 0.07 -2.12
C THR A 208 -12.45 -0.95 -2.92
N PRO A 209 -13.06 -1.96 -3.54
CA PRO A 209 -12.32 -2.84 -4.45
C PRO A 209 -11.56 -2.03 -5.51
N GLY A 210 -10.26 -2.34 -5.67
CA GLY A 210 -9.35 -1.61 -6.56
C GLY A 210 -8.44 -0.58 -5.85
N ASP A 211 -8.73 -0.22 -4.60
CA ASP A 211 -7.80 0.57 -3.77
C ASP A 211 -6.67 -0.28 -3.17
N SER A 212 -6.84 -1.60 -3.18
CA SER A 212 -5.84 -2.58 -2.73
C SER A 212 -4.44 -2.26 -3.26
N GLY A 213 -3.44 -2.30 -2.38
CA GLY A 213 -2.06 -1.94 -2.71
C GLY A 213 -1.77 -0.43 -2.70
N GLY A 214 -2.79 0.42 -2.57
CA GLY A 214 -2.66 1.86 -2.39
C GLY A 214 -1.99 2.23 -1.07
N GLY A 215 -1.52 3.44 -0.97
CA GLY A 215 -0.78 3.92 0.19
C GLY A 215 -1.67 4.55 1.26
N VAL A 216 -1.35 4.29 2.52
CA VAL A 216 -1.85 5.04 3.68
C VAL A 216 -0.70 5.89 4.21
N PHE A 217 -0.88 7.19 4.22
CA PHE A 217 0.15 8.15 4.60
C PHE A 217 -0.22 8.85 5.91
N ILE A 218 0.77 9.07 6.76
CA ILE A 218 0.65 9.93 7.94
C ILE A 218 1.56 11.13 7.79
N GLN A 219 1.09 12.29 8.26
CA GLN A 219 1.84 13.54 8.18
C GLN A 219 2.64 13.77 9.46
N GLN A 220 3.94 14.05 9.33
CA GLN A 220 4.80 14.51 10.41
C GLN A 220 5.44 15.84 10.02
N GLY A 221 5.04 16.91 10.69
CA GLY A 221 5.41 18.27 10.28
C GLY A 221 4.85 18.60 8.91
N SER A 222 5.71 18.91 7.93
CA SER A 222 5.30 19.18 6.54
C SER A 222 5.45 17.97 5.61
N GLN A 223 5.87 16.81 6.14
CA GLN A 223 6.23 15.65 5.33
C GLN A 223 5.21 14.51 5.53
N TYR A 224 4.83 13.86 4.43
CA TYR A 224 4.04 12.63 4.44
C TYR A 224 4.93 11.39 4.37
N TYR A 225 4.60 10.39 5.19
CA TYR A 225 5.29 9.10 5.25
C TYR A 225 4.30 7.97 4.96
N LEU A 226 4.69 7.03 4.12
CA LEU A 226 3.92 5.82 3.86
C LEU A 226 3.92 4.94 5.11
N ALA A 227 2.78 4.85 5.78
CA ALA A 227 2.58 4.10 7.02
C ALA A 227 1.87 2.77 6.82
N GLY A 228 1.14 2.60 5.70
CA GLY A 228 0.41 1.39 5.42
C GLY A 228 0.19 1.12 3.95
N VAL A 229 -0.20 -0.13 3.65
CA VAL A 229 -0.68 -0.59 2.34
C VAL A 229 -2.13 -1.02 2.50
N ILE A 230 -3.03 -0.42 1.72
CA ILE A 230 -4.46 -0.75 1.70
C ILE A 230 -4.63 -2.22 1.33
N SER A 231 -5.37 -2.96 2.14
CA SER A 231 -5.48 -4.41 2.03
C SER A 231 -6.91 -4.93 2.06
N THR A 232 -7.74 -4.43 2.96
CA THR A 232 -9.08 -4.98 3.19
C THR A 232 -10.11 -3.90 3.54
N VAL A 233 -11.37 -4.24 3.41
CA VAL A 233 -12.52 -3.47 3.91
C VAL A 233 -13.27 -4.32 4.92
N GLY A 234 -13.62 -3.72 6.06
CA GLY A 234 -14.46 -4.34 7.09
C GLY A 234 -15.89 -3.83 6.97
N TYR A 235 -16.86 -4.73 7.09
CA TYR A 235 -18.29 -4.38 7.05
C TYR A 235 -18.85 -4.45 8.46
N LEU A 236 -19.17 -3.32 9.02
CA LEU A 236 -19.72 -3.26 10.36
C LEU A 236 -21.25 -3.23 10.35
N ASP A 237 -21.86 -2.85 9.23
CA ASP A 237 -23.31 -2.88 9.01
C ASP A 237 -23.82 -4.18 8.33
N GLY A 238 -22.89 -5.08 7.96
CA GLY A 238 -23.18 -6.35 7.28
C GLY A 238 -23.30 -6.25 5.75
N SER A 239 -23.00 -5.08 5.13
CA SER A 239 -23.01 -4.85 3.69
C SER A 239 -21.64 -4.39 3.19
N PRO A 240 -20.95 -5.18 2.33
CA PRO A 240 -19.59 -4.88 1.91
C PRO A 240 -19.55 -3.85 0.76
N ASN A 241 -20.01 -2.65 0.97
CA ASN A 241 -20.19 -1.67 -0.08
C ASN A 241 -19.45 -0.33 0.12
N GLY A 242 -18.66 -0.19 1.19
CA GLY A 242 -17.97 1.05 1.52
C GLY A 242 -18.93 2.18 1.93
N SER A 243 -20.10 1.85 2.49
CA SER A 243 -21.03 2.82 3.07
C SER A 243 -20.57 3.30 4.43
N TYR A 244 -21.28 4.29 5.00
CA TYR A 244 -21.04 4.69 6.39
C TYR A 244 -21.10 3.48 7.32
N SER A 245 -20.27 3.46 8.35
CA SER A 245 -19.96 2.37 9.27
C SER A 245 -19.01 1.30 8.75
N ASP A 246 -18.69 1.23 7.43
CA ASP A 246 -17.64 0.32 6.97
C ASP A 246 -16.25 0.82 7.36
N ALA A 247 -15.27 -0.07 7.39
CA ALA A 247 -13.92 0.26 7.84
C ALA A 247 -12.86 -0.08 6.80
N SER A 248 -11.93 0.83 6.61
CA SER A 248 -10.74 0.68 5.77
C SER A 248 -9.64 0.00 6.56
N GLY A 249 -9.14 -1.16 6.09
CA GLY A 249 -8.03 -1.88 6.70
C GLY A 249 -6.76 -1.80 5.88
N PHE A 250 -5.62 -1.71 6.57
CA PHE A 250 -4.30 -1.66 5.94
C PHE A 250 -3.24 -2.42 6.73
N GLY A 251 -2.33 -3.08 6.02
CA GLY A 251 -1.13 -3.65 6.60
C GLY A 251 -0.15 -2.54 7.00
N ARG A 252 0.43 -2.65 8.20
CA ARG A 252 1.34 -1.65 8.77
C ARG A 252 2.75 -1.77 8.17
N ILE A 253 3.28 -0.68 7.63
CA ILE A 253 4.68 -0.64 7.15
C ILE A 253 5.66 -0.94 8.28
N SER A 254 5.41 -0.45 9.48
CA SER A 254 6.28 -0.68 10.64
C SER A 254 6.49 -2.18 10.95
N ALA A 255 5.49 -3.03 10.66
CA ALA A 255 5.61 -4.48 10.81
C ALA A 255 6.42 -5.13 9.68
N ALA A 256 6.28 -4.65 8.44
CA ALA A 256 6.94 -5.18 7.25
C ALA A 256 8.34 -4.58 7.00
N LEU A 257 8.73 -3.52 7.72
CA LEU A 257 9.94 -2.74 7.45
C LEU A 257 11.24 -3.57 7.43
N PRO A 258 11.46 -4.55 8.35
CA PRO A 258 12.65 -5.40 8.29
C PRO A 258 12.74 -6.22 7.00
N TRP A 259 11.61 -6.78 6.55
CA TRP A 259 11.53 -7.53 5.30
C TRP A 259 11.72 -6.63 4.07
N ILE A 260 11.05 -5.47 4.02
CA ILE A 260 11.21 -4.49 2.95
C ILE A 260 12.70 -4.13 2.80
N ASN A 261 13.33 -3.68 3.88
CA ASN A 261 14.72 -3.23 3.86
C ASN A 261 15.69 -4.36 3.45
N SER A 262 15.48 -5.58 3.95
CA SER A 262 16.35 -6.72 3.58
C SER A 262 16.20 -7.11 2.12
N THR A 263 15.01 -6.93 1.54
CA THR A 263 14.71 -7.30 0.15
C THR A 263 15.27 -6.28 -0.83
N ILE A 264 15.04 -4.99 -0.61
CA ILE A 264 15.53 -3.93 -1.51
C ILE A 264 17.03 -3.65 -1.38
N ALA A 265 17.65 -4.01 -0.23
CA ALA A 265 19.10 -3.85 -0.01
C ALA A 265 19.93 -4.97 -0.65
N VAL A 266 19.32 -6.00 -1.24
CA VAL A 266 20.06 -7.08 -1.92
C VAL A 266 20.72 -6.51 -3.17
N PRO A 267 22.08 -6.47 -3.24
CA PRO A 267 22.76 -5.99 -4.45
C PRO A 267 22.41 -6.92 -5.62
N GLU A 268 22.09 -6.32 -6.76
CA GLU A 268 21.86 -7.04 -8.02
C GLU A 268 23.01 -8.05 -8.27
N PRO A 269 22.75 -9.23 -8.86
CA PRO A 269 23.80 -10.19 -9.21
C PRO A 269 24.95 -9.59 -10.01
N SER A 270 24.68 -8.54 -10.82
CA SER A 270 25.68 -7.74 -11.53
C SER A 270 26.66 -7.03 -10.60
N THR A 271 26.22 -6.57 -9.43
CA THR A 271 27.10 -5.91 -8.44
C THR A 271 28.05 -6.94 -7.82
N PHE A 272 27.59 -8.14 -7.51
CA PHE A 272 28.46 -9.23 -7.08
C PHE A 272 29.45 -9.64 -8.18
N ALA A 273 29.00 -9.76 -9.43
CA ALA A 273 29.88 -10.09 -10.56
C ALA A 273 30.96 -9.01 -10.78
N LEU A 274 30.62 -7.72 -10.65
CA LEU A 274 31.56 -6.61 -10.72
C LEU A 274 32.56 -6.62 -9.56
N LEU A 275 32.13 -6.89 -8.33
CA LEU A 275 33.00 -7.02 -7.16
C LEU A 275 33.96 -8.21 -7.29
N PHE A 276 33.48 -9.36 -7.77
CA PHE A 276 34.33 -10.52 -8.06
C PHE A 276 35.33 -10.25 -9.21
N ALA A 277 34.90 -9.59 -10.28
CA ALA A 277 35.78 -9.20 -11.38
C ALA A 277 36.87 -8.21 -10.94
N ALA A 278 36.50 -7.21 -10.14
CA ALA A 278 37.45 -6.25 -9.56
C ALA A 278 38.45 -6.94 -8.61
N GLY A 279 37.99 -7.83 -7.74
CA GLY A 279 38.83 -8.61 -6.84
C GLY A 279 39.81 -9.55 -7.60
N ALA A 280 39.33 -10.22 -8.64
CA ALA A 280 40.17 -11.05 -9.50
C ALA A 280 41.22 -10.22 -10.25
N GLY A 281 40.85 -9.02 -10.73
CA GLY A 281 41.75 -8.09 -11.38
C GLY A 281 42.91 -7.63 -10.49
N VAL A 282 42.60 -7.31 -9.23
CA VAL A 282 43.61 -6.91 -8.24
C VAL A 282 44.56 -8.07 -7.90
N LEU A 283 44.06 -9.30 -7.80
CA LEU A 283 44.87 -10.49 -7.56
C LEU A 283 45.82 -10.79 -8.73
N ILE A 284 45.36 -10.62 -9.97
CA ILE A 284 46.18 -10.81 -11.19
C ILE A 284 47.27 -9.74 -11.24
N MET A 285 46.97 -8.48 -10.93
CA MET A 285 47.96 -7.41 -10.88
C MET A 285 49.03 -7.63 -9.83
N ARG A 286 48.69 -8.07 -8.62
CA ARG A 286 49.65 -8.42 -7.57
C ARG A 286 50.59 -9.53 -8.01
N ARG A 287 50.08 -10.61 -8.59
CA ARG A 287 50.91 -11.74 -9.09
C ARG A 287 51.84 -11.32 -10.24
N ARG A 288 51.48 -10.36 -11.05
CA ARG A 288 52.33 -9.82 -12.12
C ARG A 288 53.53 -9.02 -11.56
N ASN A 289 53.34 -8.27 -10.47
CA ASN A 289 54.34 -7.45 -9.83
C ASN A 289 55.37 -8.30 -9.01
N GLU A 290 55.00 -9.49 -8.60
CA GLU A 290 55.85 -10.38 -7.81
C GLU A 290 56.73 -11.31 -8.67
N ARG A 291 56.72 -11.23 -9.99
CA ARG A 291 57.61 -12.05 -10.83
C ARG A 291 59.03 -11.50 -10.72
N PRO A 292 60.02 -12.32 -10.26
CA PRO A 292 61.42 -11.88 -10.14
C PRO A 292 61.97 -11.55 -11.51
N ARG A 293 62.64 -10.38 -11.60
CA ARG A 293 63.44 -9.99 -12.78
C ARG A 293 64.50 -11.06 -12.99
N ARG A 294 64.39 -11.82 -14.07
CA ARG A 294 65.50 -12.70 -14.51
C ARG A 294 66.73 -11.83 -14.79
N VAL A 295 67.73 -11.97 -13.92
CA VAL A 295 69.07 -11.43 -14.19
C VAL A 295 69.63 -12.19 -15.38
N ARG A 296 69.91 -11.51 -16.50
CA ARG A 296 70.71 -12.09 -17.60
C ARG A 296 72.17 -12.07 -17.15
N ALA A 297 72.81 -13.25 -17.16
CA ALA A 297 74.25 -13.42 -17.09
C ALA A 297 74.84 -13.17 -18.48
#